data_ce04f83ae56b2b09d62d353c1822daad
#
_entry.id   ce04f83ae56b2b09d62d353c1822daad
#
_cell.length_a   1.000
_cell.length_b   1.000
_cell.length_c   1.000
_cell.angle_alpha   90.00
_cell.angle_beta   90.00
_cell.angle_gamma   90.00
#
_symmetry.space_group_name_H-M   'P 1'
#
loop_
_entity.id
_entity.type
_entity.pdbx_description
1 polymer ?
#
loop_
_entity_poly.entity_id
_entity_poly.type
_entity_poly.pdbx_seq_one_letter_code
_entity_poly.pdbx_strand_id
1 'polypeptide(L)'
;MSANEQQIHSALKEVIDPNTGKDLVSGKAVKNVKVNGADVSLDVELGYPAKSQIEAIRKAVIDKVKGVPGVGNVSANVYQKIVAHTAQRGVKLVNGVKNIIAVASGKGGVGKSTTAVNLALALAAEGAQVAILDADIYGPSQPQMLGITGRPESTDGKSLEPMEAYGLQAMSIGFLIDPEQPMVWRGPMVTQALTQLLGDTRWHDVDYLIVDMPPGTGDIQLTLAQHVPVTGAVIVTTPQDIALLDARKGLKMFEKVGIPILGIVENMSIHICSKCGHEEHIFGSGGGELMAKDYDVEMLGALPLDIKIREQVDSGHPTVVADPDGRTAEIYRGIARRIGVKLAERAKDMSAKFPNIVVQNT
;
A
#
# COMPACT_ATOMS: atom_id res chain seq x y z
N MET A 1 -15.59 -14.90 41.74
CA MET A 1 -15.87 -13.49 41.34
C MET A 1 -16.01 -13.49 39.84
N SER A 2 -17.05 -12.88 39.29
CA SER A 2 -17.19 -12.71 37.86
C SER A 2 -16.18 -11.67 37.36
N ALA A 3 -15.57 -11.92 36.18
CA ALA A 3 -14.72 -10.94 35.55
C ALA A 3 -15.52 -9.66 35.22
N ASN A 4 -14.86 -8.52 35.20
CA ASN A 4 -15.46 -7.27 34.75
C ASN A 4 -14.75 -6.71 33.51
N GLU A 5 -15.39 -5.77 32.83
CA GLU A 5 -14.88 -5.16 31.59
C GLU A 5 -13.51 -4.48 31.79
N GLN A 6 -13.26 -3.86 32.95
CA GLN A 6 -11.98 -3.23 33.26
C GLN A 6 -10.81 -4.24 33.29
N GLN A 7 -11.04 -5.43 33.86
CA GLN A 7 -10.05 -6.50 33.89
C GLN A 7 -9.75 -7.04 32.51
N ILE A 8 -10.78 -7.17 31.65
CA ILE A 8 -10.61 -7.55 30.24
C ILE A 8 -9.79 -6.50 29.49
N HIS A 9 -10.12 -5.22 29.62
CA HIS A 9 -9.32 -4.14 29.02
C HIS A 9 -7.88 -4.14 29.52
N SER A 10 -7.64 -4.41 30.81
CA SER A 10 -6.27 -4.50 31.33
C SER A 10 -5.49 -5.67 30.74
N ALA A 11 -6.10 -6.83 30.57
CA ALA A 11 -5.47 -7.97 29.91
C ALA A 11 -5.17 -7.68 28.42
N LEU A 12 -6.07 -6.99 27.71
CA LEU A 12 -5.89 -6.64 26.30
C LEU A 12 -4.81 -5.58 26.06
N LYS A 13 -4.42 -4.78 27.08
CA LYS A 13 -3.24 -3.90 27.00
C LYS A 13 -1.92 -4.66 26.92
N GLU A 14 -1.90 -5.94 27.26
CA GLU A 14 -0.72 -6.79 27.10
C GLU A 14 -0.61 -7.44 25.71
N VAL A 15 -1.66 -7.33 24.89
CA VAL A 15 -1.65 -7.83 23.51
C VAL A 15 -1.17 -6.73 22.57
N ILE A 16 0.06 -6.85 22.11
CA ILE A 16 0.68 -5.89 21.20
C ILE A 16 0.36 -6.30 19.75
N ASP A 17 -0.15 -5.36 18.98
CA ASP A 17 -0.31 -5.51 17.53
C ASP A 17 1.08 -5.48 16.87
N PRO A 18 1.49 -6.56 16.17
CA PRO A 18 2.85 -6.66 15.63
C PRO A 18 3.15 -5.64 14.52
N ASN A 19 2.13 -5.06 13.89
CA ASN A 19 2.33 -4.11 12.79
C ASN A 19 2.34 -2.65 13.27
N THR A 20 1.61 -2.33 14.35
CA THR A 20 1.57 -0.97 14.90
C THR A 20 2.55 -0.79 16.06
N GLY A 21 3.00 -1.88 16.70
CA GLY A 21 3.79 -1.84 17.93
C GLY A 21 3.03 -1.31 19.15
N LYS A 22 1.72 -1.05 19.03
CA LYS A 22 0.85 -0.56 20.11
C LYS A 22 -0.01 -1.70 20.66
N ASP A 23 -0.40 -1.59 21.93
CA ASP A 23 -1.40 -2.50 22.47
C ASP A 23 -2.78 -2.24 21.83
N LEU A 24 -3.62 -3.27 21.77
CA LEU A 24 -4.92 -3.20 21.09
C LEU A 24 -5.90 -2.18 21.70
N VAL A 25 -5.75 -1.86 22.99
CA VAL A 25 -6.63 -0.88 23.68
C VAL A 25 -6.17 0.54 23.35
N SER A 26 -4.88 0.85 23.52
CA SER A 26 -4.30 2.15 23.17
C SER A 26 -4.40 2.43 21.67
N GLY A 27 -4.26 1.38 20.84
CA GLY A 27 -4.50 1.42 19.40
C GLY A 27 -5.98 1.62 18.99
N LYS A 28 -6.93 1.62 19.98
CA LYS A 28 -8.37 1.73 19.75
C LYS A 28 -8.95 0.63 18.83
N ALA A 29 -8.27 -0.51 18.77
CA ALA A 29 -8.70 -1.65 17.95
C ALA A 29 -9.83 -2.44 18.64
N VAL A 30 -9.86 -2.50 19.97
CA VAL A 30 -10.89 -3.22 20.74
C VAL A 30 -12.23 -2.52 20.66
N LYS A 31 -13.27 -3.30 20.31
CA LYS A 31 -14.66 -2.86 20.18
C LYS A 31 -15.60 -3.84 20.88
N ASN A 32 -16.80 -3.37 21.23
CA ASN A 32 -17.94 -4.21 21.61
C ASN A 32 -17.64 -5.27 22.68
N VAL A 33 -16.84 -4.93 23.70
CA VAL A 33 -16.56 -5.84 24.82
C VAL A 33 -17.85 -6.10 25.61
N LYS A 34 -18.23 -7.37 25.77
CA LYS A 34 -19.39 -7.81 26.53
C LYS A 34 -18.97 -8.93 27.47
N VAL A 35 -19.35 -8.81 28.75
CA VAL A 35 -19.10 -9.82 29.79
C VAL A 35 -20.45 -10.30 30.32
N ASN A 36 -20.75 -11.58 30.10
CA ASN A 36 -21.98 -12.24 30.53
C ASN A 36 -21.63 -13.40 31.45
N GLY A 37 -21.58 -13.14 32.77
CA GLY A 37 -21.11 -14.12 33.73
C GLY A 37 -19.63 -14.48 33.51
N ALA A 38 -19.35 -15.72 33.12
CA ALA A 38 -18.01 -16.18 32.78
C ALA A 38 -17.69 -16.07 31.27
N ASP A 39 -18.67 -15.76 30.44
CA ASP A 39 -18.50 -15.65 28.99
C ASP A 39 -18.13 -14.23 28.56
N VAL A 40 -17.10 -14.10 27.74
CA VAL A 40 -16.61 -12.82 27.19
C VAL A 40 -16.68 -12.86 25.68
N SER A 41 -17.26 -11.81 25.07
CA SER A 41 -17.23 -11.60 23.64
C SER A 41 -16.69 -10.21 23.33
N LEU A 42 -15.87 -10.10 22.28
CA LEU A 42 -15.31 -8.82 21.82
C LEU A 42 -14.97 -8.83 20.33
N ASP A 43 -14.87 -7.64 19.78
CA ASP A 43 -14.38 -7.41 18.44
C ASP A 43 -13.01 -6.73 18.46
N VAL A 44 -12.16 -7.06 17.47
CA VAL A 44 -10.91 -6.33 17.19
C VAL A 44 -10.96 -5.84 15.75
N GLU A 45 -11.05 -4.53 15.57
CA GLU A 45 -11.08 -3.86 14.27
C GLU A 45 -9.68 -3.37 13.90
N LEU A 46 -9.08 -3.98 12.86
CA LEU A 46 -7.80 -3.55 12.29
C LEU A 46 -8.07 -2.55 11.16
N GLY A 47 -7.46 -1.36 11.24
CA GLY A 47 -7.63 -0.30 10.23
C GLY A 47 -6.77 -0.50 8.97
N TYR A 48 -6.13 -1.64 8.79
CA TYR A 48 -5.18 -1.96 7.73
C TYR A 48 -5.34 -3.43 7.28
N PRO A 49 -4.89 -3.80 6.06
CA PRO A 49 -4.97 -5.16 5.56
C PRO A 49 -3.97 -6.06 6.30
N ALA A 50 -4.48 -7.14 6.91
CA ALA A 50 -3.69 -8.07 7.73
C ALA A 50 -4.28 -9.49 7.75
N LYS A 51 -4.88 -9.95 6.66
CA LYS A 51 -5.53 -11.25 6.56
C LYS A 51 -4.66 -12.40 7.08
N SER A 52 -3.37 -12.39 6.74
CA SER A 52 -2.42 -13.42 7.16
C SER A 52 -2.18 -13.47 8.68
N GLN A 53 -2.51 -12.42 9.42
CA GLN A 53 -2.23 -12.28 10.85
C GLN A 53 -3.47 -12.33 11.73
N ILE A 54 -4.67 -12.34 11.15
CA ILE A 54 -5.94 -12.34 11.89
C ILE A 54 -6.01 -13.48 12.90
N GLU A 55 -5.63 -14.71 12.50
CA GLU A 55 -5.70 -15.87 13.40
C GLU A 55 -4.70 -15.80 14.55
N ALA A 56 -3.49 -15.30 14.29
CA ALA A 56 -2.48 -15.13 15.33
C ALA A 56 -2.91 -14.07 16.36
N ILE A 57 -3.47 -12.95 15.89
CA ILE A 57 -4.00 -11.89 16.77
C ILE A 57 -5.20 -12.42 17.55
N ARG A 58 -6.13 -13.14 16.90
CA ARG A 58 -7.30 -13.75 17.56
C ARG A 58 -6.88 -14.70 18.69
N LYS A 59 -5.92 -15.58 18.41
CA LYS A 59 -5.39 -16.51 19.42
C LYS A 59 -4.77 -15.76 20.59
N ALA A 60 -3.92 -14.76 20.35
CA ALA A 60 -3.30 -13.96 21.40
C ALA A 60 -4.34 -13.26 22.29
N VAL A 61 -5.40 -12.72 21.68
CA VAL A 61 -6.53 -12.09 22.40
C VAL A 61 -7.24 -13.12 23.27
N ILE A 62 -7.62 -14.27 22.72
CA ILE A 62 -8.32 -15.32 23.46
C ILE A 62 -7.49 -15.83 24.62
N ASP A 63 -6.20 -16.11 24.39
CA ASP A 63 -5.30 -16.65 25.42
C ASP A 63 -5.14 -15.66 26.59
N LYS A 64 -4.98 -14.36 26.28
CA LYS A 64 -4.87 -13.32 27.32
C LYS A 64 -6.16 -13.13 28.10
N VAL A 65 -7.30 -13.08 27.44
CA VAL A 65 -8.61 -12.87 28.11
C VAL A 65 -8.98 -14.09 28.94
N LYS A 66 -8.70 -15.32 28.50
CA LYS A 66 -8.89 -16.56 29.28
C LYS A 66 -8.06 -16.61 30.57
N GLY A 67 -6.92 -15.91 30.59
CA GLY A 67 -6.09 -15.77 31.79
C GLY A 67 -6.69 -14.90 32.91
N VAL A 68 -7.77 -14.19 32.63
CA VAL A 68 -8.43 -13.34 33.65
C VAL A 68 -9.27 -14.20 34.60
N PRO A 69 -9.09 -14.10 35.94
CA PRO A 69 -9.86 -14.88 36.90
C PRO A 69 -11.37 -14.70 36.73
N GLY A 70 -12.10 -15.81 36.64
CA GLY A 70 -13.56 -15.82 36.48
C GLY A 70 -14.05 -15.79 35.04
N VAL A 71 -13.14 -15.79 34.04
CA VAL A 71 -13.46 -15.97 32.61
C VAL A 71 -13.50 -17.45 32.27
N GLY A 72 -14.54 -17.89 31.57
CA GLY A 72 -14.73 -19.24 31.01
C GLY A 72 -14.53 -19.23 29.50
N ASN A 73 -15.59 -18.95 28.75
CA ASN A 73 -15.53 -18.93 27.29
C ASN A 73 -15.18 -17.54 26.76
N VAL A 74 -14.33 -17.49 25.71
CA VAL A 74 -13.95 -16.24 25.05
C VAL A 74 -14.23 -16.38 23.57
N SER A 75 -15.00 -15.43 23.02
CA SER A 75 -15.23 -15.28 21.58
C SER A 75 -14.63 -13.96 21.13
N ALA A 76 -13.61 -14.00 20.27
CA ALA A 76 -12.99 -12.82 19.68
C ALA A 76 -13.17 -12.83 18.16
N ASN A 77 -13.86 -11.80 17.65
CA ASN A 77 -13.99 -11.56 16.21
C ASN A 77 -12.94 -10.51 15.80
N VAL A 78 -11.95 -10.93 15.01
CA VAL A 78 -10.89 -10.05 14.47
C VAL A 78 -11.16 -9.83 13.00
N TYR A 79 -11.28 -8.58 12.59
CA TYR A 79 -11.57 -8.21 11.21
C TYR A 79 -10.85 -6.92 10.81
N GLN A 80 -10.71 -6.71 9.51
CA GLN A 80 -10.13 -5.50 8.95
C GLN A 80 -11.23 -4.56 8.43
N LYS A 81 -11.01 -3.24 8.58
CA LYS A 81 -11.90 -2.21 8.06
C LYS A 81 -11.11 -1.04 7.54
N ILE A 82 -10.92 -1.01 6.23
CA ILE A 82 -10.18 0.03 5.54
C ILE A 82 -11.12 1.20 5.26
N VAL A 83 -10.75 2.38 5.73
CA VAL A 83 -11.53 3.61 5.55
C VAL A 83 -10.90 4.52 4.49
N ALA A 84 -11.71 5.38 3.89
CA ALA A 84 -11.22 6.41 2.99
C ALA A 84 -10.53 7.52 3.79
N HIS A 85 -9.41 8.00 3.26
CA HIS A 85 -8.67 9.13 3.81
C HIS A 85 -8.86 10.37 2.95
N THR A 86 -8.84 11.54 3.57
CA THR A 86 -8.90 12.81 2.85
C THR A 86 -7.62 12.98 2.03
N ALA A 87 -7.77 13.06 0.72
CA ALA A 87 -6.71 13.47 -0.19
C ALA A 87 -6.41 14.97 -0.04
N GLN A 88 -5.49 15.49 -0.82
CA GLN A 88 -5.16 16.92 -0.88
C GLN A 88 -6.42 17.79 -1.02
N ARG A 89 -6.44 18.95 -0.34
CA ARG A 89 -7.54 19.91 -0.44
C ARG A 89 -7.68 20.41 -1.88
N GLY A 90 -8.90 20.39 -2.42
CA GLY A 90 -9.24 20.92 -3.73
C GLY A 90 -9.08 19.96 -4.90
N VAL A 91 -8.63 18.72 -4.68
CA VAL A 91 -8.58 17.69 -5.72
C VAL A 91 -9.84 16.82 -5.65
N LYS A 92 -10.47 16.57 -6.81
CA LYS A 92 -11.66 15.74 -6.91
C LYS A 92 -11.32 14.28 -6.61
N LEU A 93 -12.05 13.67 -5.68
CA LEU A 93 -11.90 12.25 -5.35
C LEU A 93 -12.27 11.36 -6.56
N VAL A 94 -11.65 10.21 -6.65
CA VAL A 94 -11.94 9.20 -7.66
C VAL A 94 -13.07 8.32 -7.15
N ASN A 95 -14.14 8.18 -7.94
CA ASN A 95 -15.27 7.34 -7.57
C ASN A 95 -14.83 5.87 -7.45
N GLY A 96 -15.34 5.17 -6.44
CA GLY A 96 -15.03 3.76 -6.21
C GLY A 96 -13.66 3.49 -5.59
N VAL A 97 -12.86 4.53 -5.23
CA VAL A 97 -11.52 4.38 -4.64
C VAL A 97 -11.45 5.08 -3.29
N LYS A 98 -11.01 4.34 -2.25
CA LYS A 98 -10.85 4.88 -0.88
C LYS A 98 -9.50 5.58 -0.69
N ASN A 99 -8.41 4.98 -1.15
CA ASN A 99 -7.06 5.48 -0.93
C ASN A 99 -6.21 5.35 -2.19
N ILE A 100 -5.41 6.35 -2.51
CA ILE A 100 -4.49 6.35 -3.66
C ILE A 100 -3.06 6.44 -3.15
N ILE A 101 -2.24 5.47 -3.52
CA ILE A 101 -0.82 5.39 -3.15
C ILE A 101 0.02 5.57 -4.41
N ALA A 102 0.79 6.65 -4.48
CA ALA A 102 1.77 6.85 -5.54
C ALA A 102 3.04 6.05 -5.26
N VAL A 103 3.48 5.24 -6.22
CA VAL A 103 4.80 4.59 -6.20
C VAL A 103 5.70 5.34 -7.16
N ALA A 104 6.73 5.98 -6.63
CA ALA A 104 7.57 6.89 -7.37
C ALA A 104 9.07 6.58 -7.19
N SER A 105 9.87 7.04 -8.13
CA SER A 105 11.34 6.93 -8.06
C SER A 105 11.99 8.18 -8.66
N GLY A 106 13.17 8.53 -8.14
CA GLY A 106 13.95 9.65 -8.66
C GLY A 106 14.53 9.42 -10.05
N LYS A 107 14.72 8.16 -10.48
CA LYS A 107 15.25 7.80 -11.80
C LYS A 107 14.65 6.48 -12.30
N GLY A 108 14.82 6.18 -13.60
CA GLY A 108 14.46 4.90 -14.19
C GLY A 108 15.41 3.77 -13.79
N GLY A 109 14.96 2.52 -13.92
CA GLY A 109 15.78 1.32 -13.71
C GLY A 109 15.95 0.87 -12.26
N VAL A 110 15.31 1.52 -11.28
CA VAL A 110 15.37 1.12 -9.85
C VAL A 110 14.35 0.03 -9.47
N GLY A 111 13.55 -0.46 -10.42
CA GLY A 111 12.53 -1.47 -10.18
C GLY A 111 11.21 -0.92 -9.60
N LYS A 112 10.88 0.35 -9.87
CA LYS A 112 9.66 1.02 -9.43
C LYS A 112 8.39 0.24 -9.82
N SER A 113 8.22 -0.09 -11.10
CA SER A 113 7.02 -0.76 -11.63
C SER A 113 6.88 -2.20 -11.11
N THR A 114 8.02 -2.92 -10.99
CA THR A 114 8.07 -4.24 -10.34
C THR A 114 7.64 -4.15 -8.87
N THR A 115 8.10 -3.11 -8.16
CA THR A 115 7.68 -2.86 -6.77
C THR A 115 6.20 -2.50 -6.70
N ALA A 116 5.69 -1.67 -7.63
CA ALA A 116 4.29 -1.26 -7.65
C ALA A 116 3.34 -2.45 -7.83
N VAL A 117 3.59 -3.34 -8.80
CA VAL A 117 2.73 -4.51 -9.04
C VAL A 117 2.78 -5.50 -7.88
N ASN A 118 3.96 -5.80 -7.34
CA ASN A 118 4.08 -6.72 -6.21
C ASN A 118 3.49 -6.13 -4.91
N LEU A 119 3.58 -4.81 -4.71
CA LEU A 119 2.91 -4.14 -3.60
C LEU A 119 1.39 -4.21 -3.71
N ALA A 120 0.83 -3.99 -4.92
CA ALA A 120 -0.60 -4.12 -5.18
C ALA A 120 -1.07 -5.56 -4.86
N LEU A 121 -0.36 -6.56 -5.34
CA LEU A 121 -0.65 -7.98 -5.08
C LEU A 121 -0.50 -8.34 -3.60
N ALA A 122 0.49 -7.78 -2.91
CA ALA A 122 0.69 -8.01 -1.48
C ALA A 122 -0.45 -7.42 -0.64
N LEU A 123 -0.94 -6.22 -0.96
CA LEU A 123 -2.13 -5.63 -0.34
C LEU A 123 -3.37 -6.50 -0.57
N ALA A 124 -3.54 -7.03 -1.79
CA ALA A 124 -4.64 -7.94 -2.13
C ALA A 124 -4.52 -9.29 -1.37
N ALA A 125 -3.31 -9.86 -1.27
CA ALA A 125 -3.04 -11.07 -0.49
C ALA A 125 -3.38 -10.89 0.99
N GLU A 126 -3.18 -9.68 1.53
CA GLU A 126 -3.57 -9.30 2.90
C GLU A 126 -5.06 -8.91 3.00
N GLY A 127 -5.85 -9.13 1.95
CA GLY A 127 -7.33 -9.07 1.98
C GLY A 127 -7.93 -7.71 1.65
N ALA A 128 -7.19 -6.77 1.06
CA ALA A 128 -7.73 -5.53 0.53
C ALA A 128 -8.27 -5.70 -0.90
N GLN A 129 -9.23 -4.86 -1.30
CA GLN A 129 -9.61 -4.68 -2.69
C GLN A 129 -8.65 -3.69 -3.34
N VAL A 130 -7.92 -4.12 -4.37
CA VAL A 130 -6.79 -3.34 -4.89
C VAL A 130 -6.89 -3.14 -6.38
N ALA A 131 -6.48 -1.94 -6.81
CA ALA A 131 -6.31 -1.62 -8.21
C ALA A 131 -4.91 -1.06 -8.48
N ILE A 132 -4.47 -1.12 -9.74
CA ILE A 132 -3.24 -0.51 -10.21
C ILE A 132 -3.49 0.33 -11.45
N LEU A 133 -2.97 1.55 -11.45
CA LEU A 133 -2.90 2.43 -12.62
C LEU A 133 -1.45 2.59 -13.06
N ASP A 134 -1.15 2.15 -14.26
CA ASP A 134 0.11 2.43 -14.92
C ASP A 134 0.08 3.86 -15.49
N ALA A 135 0.81 4.75 -14.84
CA ALA A 135 0.93 6.14 -15.24
C ALA A 135 2.23 6.45 -16.00
N ASP A 136 3.05 5.45 -16.31
CA ASP A 136 4.25 5.60 -17.13
C ASP A 136 3.91 5.49 -18.62
N ILE A 137 3.43 6.59 -19.21
CA ILE A 137 3.01 6.63 -20.62
C ILE A 137 4.15 6.30 -21.58
N TYR A 138 5.38 6.63 -21.23
CA TYR A 138 6.52 6.42 -22.12
C TYR A 138 7.01 4.98 -22.16
N GLY A 139 6.76 4.22 -21.12
CA GLY A 139 7.15 2.81 -21.02
C GLY A 139 6.15 2.00 -20.19
N PRO A 140 4.89 1.90 -20.66
CA PRO A 140 3.88 1.18 -19.91
C PRO A 140 4.28 -0.30 -19.77
N SER A 141 4.36 -0.78 -18.56
CA SER A 141 4.88 -2.12 -18.24
C SER A 141 3.90 -3.02 -17.50
N GLN A 142 2.88 -2.45 -16.88
CA GLN A 142 1.92 -3.21 -16.07
C GLN A 142 1.13 -4.26 -16.88
N PRO A 143 0.72 -4.02 -18.15
CA PRO A 143 0.09 -5.04 -18.98
C PRO A 143 0.92 -6.32 -19.09
N GLN A 144 2.22 -6.18 -19.40
CA GLN A 144 3.13 -7.31 -19.49
C GLN A 144 3.36 -7.98 -18.13
N MET A 145 3.63 -7.20 -17.08
CA MET A 145 3.90 -7.71 -15.74
C MET A 145 2.72 -8.49 -15.14
N LEU A 146 1.49 -8.13 -15.51
CA LEU A 146 0.27 -8.82 -15.09
C LEU A 146 -0.19 -9.92 -16.05
N GLY A 147 0.48 -10.08 -17.20
CA GLY A 147 0.10 -11.03 -18.23
C GLY A 147 -1.26 -10.71 -18.87
N ILE A 148 -1.68 -9.44 -18.85
CA ILE A 148 -2.96 -9.00 -19.39
C ILE A 148 -2.79 -8.66 -20.88
N THR A 149 -3.68 -9.23 -21.69
CA THR A 149 -3.80 -8.94 -23.12
C THR A 149 -5.21 -8.44 -23.47
N GLY A 150 -5.34 -7.73 -24.58
CA GLY A 150 -6.62 -7.20 -25.04
C GLY A 150 -6.81 -5.72 -24.68
N ARG A 151 -8.06 -5.26 -24.79
CA ARG A 151 -8.44 -3.86 -24.55
C ARG A 151 -9.59 -3.78 -23.55
N PRO A 152 -9.63 -2.72 -22.72
CA PRO A 152 -10.74 -2.48 -21.81
C PRO A 152 -12.04 -2.25 -22.58
N GLU A 153 -13.14 -2.78 -22.04
CA GLU A 153 -14.47 -2.60 -22.61
C GLU A 153 -15.06 -1.25 -22.22
N SER A 154 -15.94 -0.73 -23.08
CA SER A 154 -16.73 0.45 -22.81
C SER A 154 -18.20 0.17 -23.11
N THR A 155 -19.04 0.21 -22.12
CA THR A 155 -20.49 -0.05 -22.28
C THR A 155 -21.28 1.20 -22.70
N ASP A 156 -20.76 2.39 -22.41
CA ASP A 156 -21.42 3.68 -22.66
C ASP A 156 -20.66 4.58 -23.65
N GLY A 157 -19.54 4.09 -24.19
CA GLY A 157 -18.67 4.84 -25.10
C GLY A 157 -17.91 6.00 -24.44
N LYS A 158 -17.98 6.14 -23.10
CA LYS A 158 -17.34 7.23 -22.35
C LYS A 158 -16.44 6.72 -21.22
N SER A 159 -16.87 5.69 -20.52
CA SER A 159 -16.11 5.08 -19.43
C SER A 159 -15.54 3.73 -19.86
N LEU A 160 -14.48 3.31 -19.17
CA LEU A 160 -13.75 2.08 -19.42
C LEU A 160 -13.90 1.15 -18.20
N GLU A 161 -14.21 -0.13 -18.45
CA GLU A 161 -14.10 -1.14 -17.40
C GLU A 161 -12.62 -1.49 -17.19
N PRO A 162 -12.14 -1.60 -15.94
CA PRO A 162 -10.76 -2.00 -15.69
C PRO A 162 -10.53 -3.43 -16.16
N MET A 163 -9.31 -3.72 -16.60
CA MET A 163 -8.85 -5.07 -16.85
C MET A 163 -8.61 -5.78 -15.52
N GLU A 164 -8.69 -7.11 -15.50
CA GLU A 164 -8.53 -7.89 -14.28
C GLU A 164 -7.42 -8.94 -14.40
N ALA A 165 -6.57 -9.03 -13.39
CA ALA A 165 -5.62 -10.12 -13.21
C ALA A 165 -5.31 -10.35 -11.72
N TYR A 166 -5.25 -11.60 -11.29
CA TYR A 166 -4.88 -11.99 -9.92
C TYR A 166 -5.72 -11.30 -8.81
N GLY A 167 -6.97 -10.95 -9.12
CA GLY A 167 -7.84 -10.22 -8.20
C GLY A 167 -7.55 -8.73 -8.10
N LEU A 168 -6.70 -8.18 -8.95
CA LEU A 168 -6.47 -6.74 -9.13
C LEU A 168 -7.31 -6.20 -10.28
N GLN A 169 -7.82 -4.97 -10.13
CA GLN A 169 -8.29 -4.15 -11.23
C GLN A 169 -7.09 -3.38 -11.79
N ALA A 170 -6.90 -3.38 -13.08
CA ALA A 170 -5.75 -2.75 -13.73
C ALA A 170 -6.15 -1.84 -14.87
N MET A 171 -5.52 -0.67 -14.97
CA MET A 171 -5.62 0.23 -16.10
C MET A 171 -4.25 0.75 -16.51
N SER A 172 -4.01 0.82 -17.80
CA SER A 172 -2.77 1.31 -18.41
C SER A 172 -3.08 1.92 -19.76
N ILE A 173 -2.34 2.96 -20.12
CA ILE A 173 -2.36 3.45 -21.51
C ILE A 173 -1.92 2.36 -22.48
N GLY A 174 -1.08 1.43 -22.05
CA GLY A 174 -0.60 0.30 -22.83
C GLY A 174 -1.71 -0.65 -23.33
N PHE A 175 -2.91 -0.63 -22.73
CA PHE A 175 -4.06 -1.36 -23.24
C PHE A 175 -4.77 -0.65 -24.41
N LEU A 176 -4.54 0.65 -24.56
CA LEU A 176 -5.26 1.50 -25.54
C LEU A 176 -4.43 1.81 -26.79
N ILE A 177 -3.10 1.76 -26.69
CA ILE A 177 -2.19 2.07 -27.78
C ILE A 177 -1.55 0.80 -28.36
N ASP A 178 -1.15 0.88 -29.62
CA ASP A 178 -0.37 -0.16 -30.25
C ASP A 178 1.12 -0.01 -29.84
N PRO A 179 1.76 -1.03 -29.24
CA PRO A 179 3.16 -0.96 -28.82
C PRO A 179 4.14 -0.65 -29.96
N GLU A 180 3.79 -0.99 -31.20
CA GLU A 180 4.64 -0.78 -32.37
C GLU A 180 4.48 0.61 -33.00
N GLN A 181 3.47 1.40 -32.58
CA GLN A 181 3.24 2.74 -33.10
C GLN A 181 3.92 3.80 -32.23
N PRO A 182 4.95 4.50 -32.72
CA PRO A 182 5.57 5.58 -31.96
C PRO A 182 4.58 6.74 -31.78
N MET A 183 4.20 7.01 -30.54
CA MET A 183 3.37 8.16 -30.19
C MET A 183 4.26 9.30 -29.66
N VAL A 184 4.12 10.49 -30.23
CA VAL A 184 4.84 11.67 -29.76
C VAL A 184 4.02 12.35 -28.67
N TRP A 185 4.29 11.98 -27.42
CA TRP A 185 3.64 12.58 -26.26
C TRP A 185 4.35 13.86 -25.81
N ARG A 186 3.59 14.95 -25.61
CA ARG A 186 4.08 16.17 -24.96
C ARG A 186 3.52 16.24 -23.54
N GLY A 187 4.28 16.84 -22.60
CA GLY A 187 3.94 16.89 -21.19
C GLY A 187 2.46 17.17 -20.84
N PRO A 188 1.85 18.24 -21.38
CA PRO A 188 0.43 18.53 -21.10
C PRO A 188 -0.53 17.45 -21.61
N MET A 189 -0.23 16.82 -22.76
CA MET A 189 -1.04 15.72 -23.31
C MET A 189 -0.96 14.47 -22.43
N VAL A 190 0.23 14.16 -21.91
CA VAL A 190 0.46 13.05 -20.97
C VAL A 190 -0.41 13.24 -19.72
N THR A 191 -0.34 14.40 -19.09
CA THR A 191 -1.10 14.66 -17.87
C THR A 191 -2.61 14.59 -18.12
N GLN A 192 -3.09 15.16 -19.22
CA GLN A 192 -4.51 15.10 -19.58
C GLN A 192 -4.95 13.66 -19.80
N ALA A 193 -4.21 12.86 -20.58
CA ALA A 193 -4.52 11.46 -20.86
C ALA A 193 -4.58 10.63 -19.57
N LEU A 194 -3.63 10.81 -18.65
CA LEU A 194 -3.60 10.08 -17.40
C LEU A 194 -4.72 10.49 -16.43
N THR A 195 -5.03 11.80 -16.36
CA THR A 195 -6.16 12.28 -15.55
C THR A 195 -7.47 11.75 -16.09
N GLN A 196 -7.62 11.70 -17.41
CA GLN A 196 -8.78 11.15 -18.08
C GLN A 196 -8.86 9.63 -17.87
N LEU A 197 -7.77 8.90 -18.04
CA LEU A 197 -7.70 7.46 -17.81
C LEU A 197 -8.08 7.10 -16.36
N LEU A 198 -7.59 7.86 -15.38
CA LEU A 198 -7.95 7.69 -13.98
C LEU A 198 -9.45 7.95 -13.73
N GLY A 199 -9.99 9.02 -14.34
CA GLY A 199 -11.37 9.49 -14.10
C GLY A 199 -12.43 8.72 -14.87
N ASP A 200 -12.11 8.25 -16.07
CA ASP A 200 -13.02 7.52 -16.96
C ASP A 200 -13.05 6.02 -16.69
N THR A 201 -12.09 5.50 -15.90
CA THR A 201 -12.13 4.10 -15.44
C THR A 201 -13.16 3.91 -14.34
N ARG A 202 -13.98 2.88 -14.48
CA ARG A 202 -15.00 2.47 -13.49
C ARG A 202 -14.35 1.58 -12.42
N TRP A 203 -13.75 2.19 -11.42
CA TRP A 203 -13.18 1.46 -10.29
C TRP A 203 -14.28 0.89 -9.39
N HIS A 204 -14.19 -0.38 -8.99
CA HIS A 204 -15.20 -1.07 -8.19
C HIS A 204 -14.69 -1.36 -6.78
N ASP A 205 -15.22 -0.64 -5.77
CA ASP A 205 -14.97 -0.86 -4.32
C ASP A 205 -13.49 -0.99 -3.93
N VAL A 206 -12.62 -0.17 -4.52
CA VAL A 206 -11.17 -0.23 -4.33
C VAL A 206 -10.76 0.38 -2.98
N ASP A 207 -10.11 -0.42 -2.13
CA ASP A 207 -9.52 0.05 -0.88
C ASP A 207 -8.23 0.85 -1.13
N TYR A 208 -7.40 0.36 -2.06
CA TYR A 208 -6.14 0.98 -2.45
C TYR A 208 -5.94 0.95 -3.96
N LEU A 209 -5.78 2.12 -4.56
CA LEU A 209 -5.31 2.26 -5.95
C LEU A 209 -3.81 2.58 -5.92
N ILE A 210 -3.00 1.69 -6.44
CA ILE A 210 -1.56 1.90 -6.64
C ILE A 210 -1.36 2.63 -7.95
N VAL A 211 -0.73 3.79 -7.92
CA VAL A 211 -0.35 4.55 -9.12
C VAL A 211 1.14 4.38 -9.35
N ASP A 212 1.48 3.63 -10.40
CA ASP A 212 2.85 3.46 -10.87
C ASP A 212 3.26 4.72 -11.65
N MET A 213 3.95 5.65 -10.97
CA MET A 213 4.30 6.97 -11.49
C MET A 213 5.39 6.88 -12.58
N PRO A 214 5.45 7.82 -13.55
CA PRO A 214 6.61 7.93 -14.42
C PRO A 214 7.90 8.10 -13.60
N PRO A 215 9.06 7.65 -14.09
CA PRO A 215 10.33 7.86 -13.38
C PRO A 215 10.78 9.32 -13.43
N GLY A 216 11.57 9.73 -12.44
CA GLY A 216 12.18 11.06 -12.36
C GLY A 216 11.45 12.04 -11.44
N THR A 217 11.76 13.32 -11.59
CA THR A 217 11.24 14.43 -10.74
C THR A 217 10.85 15.65 -11.57
N GLY A 218 10.48 15.44 -12.82
CA GLY A 218 10.14 16.50 -13.78
C GLY A 218 8.69 16.99 -13.67
N ASP A 219 8.33 17.87 -14.60
CA ASP A 219 7.01 18.53 -14.61
C ASP A 219 5.83 17.58 -14.70
N ILE A 220 5.99 16.43 -15.36
CA ILE A 220 4.93 15.43 -15.51
C ILE A 220 4.58 14.84 -14.14
N GLN A 221 5.59 14.40 -13.37
CA GLN A 221 5.39 13.84 -12.04
C GLN A 221 4.77 14.87 -11.09
N LEU A 222 5.28 16.10 -11.13
CA LEU A 222 4.75 17.19 -10.32
C LEU A 222 3.27 17.47 -10.66
N THR A 223 2.96 17.57 -11.95
CA THR A 223 1.59 17.84 -12.41
C THR A 223 0.64 16.69 -12.07
N LEU A 224 1.07 15.43 -12.25
CA LEU A 224 0.29 14.27 -11.83
C LEU A 224 0.04 14.28 -10.32
N ALA A 225 1.08 14.54 -9.53
CA ALA A 225 0.96 14.63 -8.09
C ALA A 225 0.00 15.74 -7.62
N GLN A 226 -0.21 16.78 -8.44
CA GLN A 226 -1.17 17.85 -8.14
C GLN A 226 -2.62 17.55 -8.58
N HIS A 227 -2.82 16.69 -9.58
CA HIS A 227 -4.14 16.40 -10.15
C HIS A 227 -4.74 15.08 -9.67
N VAL A 228 -3.90 14.13 -9.27
CA VAL A 228 -4.33 12.85 -8.68
C VAL A 228 -4.53 13.04 -7.17
N PRO A 229 -5.67 12.63 -6.60
CA PRO A 229 -5.91 12.78 -5.16
C PRO A 229 -5.12 11.75 -4.33
N VAL A 230 -3.79 11.88 -4.36
CA VAL A 230 -2.86 10.96 -3.69
C VAL A 230 -2.99 11.06 -2.18
N THR A 231 -3.21 9.93 -1.52
CA THR A 231 -3.29 9.81 -0.06
C THR A 231 -1.89 9.76 0.57
N GLY A 232 -0.93 9.17 -0.13
CA GLY A 232 0.48 9.12 0.28
C GLY A 232 1.38 8.53 -0.79
N ALA A 233 2.68 8.76 -0.69
CA ALA A 233 3.67 8.31 -1.65
C ALA A 233 4.69 7.34 -1.03
N VAL A 234 5.07 6.32 -1.79
CA VAL A 234 6.18 5.39 -1.52
C VAL A 234 7.32 5.72 -2.47
N ILE A 235 8.51 5.93 -1.94
CA ILE A 235 9.70 6.22 -2.74
C ILE A 235 10.52 4.94 -2.91
N VAL A 236 10.73 4.52 -4.15
CA VAL A 236 11.57 3.38 -4.50
C VAL A 236 12.95 3.87 -4.94
N THR A 237 13.99 3.33 -4.33
CA THR A 237 15.39 3.63 -4.66
C THR A 237 16.24 2.36 -4.62
N THR A 238 17.49 2.50 -5.00
CA THR A 238 18.53 1.47 -4.83
C THR A 238 19.65 2.04 -3.94
N PRO A 239 20.55 1.24 -3.35
CA PRO A 239 21.54 1.72 -2.39
C PRO A 239 22.57 2.70 -2.95
N GLN A 240 22.75 2.79 -4.29
CA GLN A 240 23.77 3.64 -4.89
C GLN A 240 23.53 5.13 -4.59
N ASP A 241 24.58 5.87 -4.26
CA ASP A 241 24.54 7.32 -3.95
C ASP A 241 23.83 8.16 -5.01
N ILE A 242 24.08 7.88 -6.30
CA ILE A 242 23.43 8.59 -7.41
C ILE A 242 21.91 8.35 -7.43
N ALA A 243 21.46 7.12 -7.11
CA ALA A 243 20.02 6.83 -7.01
C ALA A 243 19.38 7.55 -5.83
N LEU A 244 20.09 7.60 -4.70
CA LEU A 244 19.65 8.30 -3.49
C LEU A 244 19.55 9.82 -3.70
N LEU A 245 20.48 10.43 -4.44
CA LEU A 245 20.41 11.85 -4.79
C LEU A 245 19.11 12.19 -5.55
N ASP A 246 18.73 11.35 -6.51
CA ASP A 246 17.50 11.56 -7.27
C ASP A 246 16.25 11.19 -6.45
N ALA A 247 16.32 10.16 -5.62
CA ALA A 247 15.22 9.80 -4.70
C ALA A 247 14.92 10.93 -3.71
N ARG A 248 15.95 11.63 -3.19
CA ARG A 248 15.80 12.82 -2.34
C ARG A 248 15.03 13.94 -3.06
N LYS A 249 15.31 14.19 -4.34
CA LYS A 249 14.54 15.17 -5.15
C LYS A 249 13.09 14.76 -5.30
N GLY A 250 12.83 13.46 -5.53
CA GLY A 250 11.46 12.90 -5.60
C GLY A 250 10.69 13.10 -4.30
N LEU A 251 11.32 12.78 -3.15
CA LEU A 251 10.75 13.00 -1.84
C LEU A 251 10.38 14.47 -1.63
N LYS A 252 11.32 15.39 -1.90
CA LYS A 252 11.09 16.83 -1.78
C LYS A 252 9.99 17.37 -2.70
N MET A 253 9.82 16.77 -3.87
CA MET A 253 8.73 17.12 -4.79
C MET A 253 7.36 16.80 -4.14
N PHE A 254 7.17 15.63 -3.55
CA PHE A 254 5.93 15.26 -2.88
C PHE A 254 5.66 16.12 -1.64
N GLU A 255 6.68 16.40 -0.82
CA GLU A 255 6.55 17.33 0.30
C GLU A 255 6.07 18.73 -0.15
N LYS A 256 6.63 19.25 -1.25
CA LYS A 256 6.27 20.58 -1.79
C LYS A 256 4.80 20.67 -2.22
N VAL A 257 4.20 19.56 -2.69
CA VAL A 257 2.78 19.50 -3.05
C VAL A 257 1.89 18.99 -1.91
N GLY A 258 2.45 18.82 -0.71
CA GLY A 258 1.68 18.44 0.48
C GLY A 258 1.24 16.97 0.51
N ILE A 259 1.87 16.10 -0.30
CA ILE A 259 1.63 14.66 -0.25
C ILE A 259 2.58 14.04 0.78
N PRO A 260 2.02 13.30 1.74
CA PRO A 260 2.82 12.63 2.76
C PRO A 260 3.63 11.48 2.18
N ILE A 261 4.86 11.33 2.66
CA ILE A 261 5.69 10.18 2.36
C ILE A 261 5.35 9.07 3.35
N LEU A 262 4.89 7.92 2.83
CA LEU A 262 4.58 6.74 3.64
C LEU A 262 5.87 6.01 4.05
N GLY A 263 6.90 6.10 3.22
CA GLY A 263 8.22 5.59 3.50
C GLY A 263 9.03 5.28 2.24
N ILE A 264 10.19 4.66 2.46
CA ILE A 264 11.16 4.31 1.43
C ILE A 264 11.24 2.79 1.28
N VAL A 265 11.30 2.31 0.05
CA VAL A 265 11.65 0.92 -0.29
C VAL A 265 13.00 0.93 -0.98
N GLU A 266 13.98 0.25 -0.38
CA GLU A 266 15.30 0.04 -0.99
C GLU A 266 15.27 -1.26 -1.80
N ASN A 267 15.27 -1.14 -3.11
CA ASN A 267 15.33 -2.29 -4.01
C ASN A 267 16.78 -2.63 -4.34
N MET A 268 17.02 -3.89 -4.72
CA MET A 268 18.36 -4.41 -5.05
C MET A 268 19.36 -4.23 -3.90
N SER A 269 18.87 -4.33 -2.66
CA SER A 269 19.64 -4.09 -1.42
C SER A 269 20.67 -5.19 -1.17
N ILE A 270 20.33 -6.44 -1.47
CA ILE A 270 21.17 -7.60 -1.24
C ILE A 270 21.02 -8.60 -2.37
N HIS A 271 22.13 -9.18 -2.82
CA HIS A 271 22.13 -10.33 -3.70
C HIS A 271 22.46 -11.60 -2.91
N ILE A 272 21.67 -12.63 -3.09
CA ILE A 272 21.90 -13.95 -2.51
C ILE A 272 22.30 -14.90 -3.63
N CYS A 273 23.53 -15.40 -3.61
CA CYS A 273 24.03 -16.33 -4.62
C CYS A 273 23.21 -17.62 -4.62
N SER A 274 22.57 -17.94 -5.74
CA SER A 274 21.73 -19.14 -5.89
C SER A 274 22.50 -20.47 -5.78
N LYS A 275 23.84 -20.44 -5.88
CA LYS A 275 24.69 -21.66 -5.80
C LYS A 275 25.21 -21.93 -4.40
N CYS A 276 25.58 -20.91 -3.64
CA CYS A 276 26.25 -21.10 -2.34
C CYS A 276 25.58 -20.34 -1.18
N GLY A 277 24.53 -19.54 -1.43
CA GLY A 277 23.84 -18.76 -0.41
C GLY A 277 24.65 -17.57 0.12
N HIS A 278 25.81 -17.25 -0.46
CA HIS A 278 26.59 -16.07 -0.08
C HIS A 278 25.78 -14.79 -0.30
N GLU A 279 25.74 -13.95 0.72
CA GLU A 279 25.05 -12.66 0.68
C GLU A 279 26.06 -11.55 0.33
N GLU A 280 25.72 -10.74 -0.67
CA GLU A 280 26.58 -9.68 -1.18
C GLU A 280 25.79 -8.41 -1.45
N HIS A 281 26.31 -7.26 -1.01
CA HIS A 281 25.74 -5.94 -1.29
C HIS A 281 26.36 -5.33 -2.56
N ILE A 282 25.95 -5.81 -3.72
CA ILE A 282 26.51 -5.42 -5.04
C ILE A 282 26.45 -3.90 -5.26
N PHE A 283 25.41 -3.26 -4.80
CA PHE A 283 25.17 -1.83 -4.97
C PHE A 283 25.42 -0.99 -3.70
N GLY A 284 26.04 -1.57 -2.68
CA GLY A 284 26.20 -0.95 -1.36
C GLY A 284 25.06 -1.31 -0.40
N SER A 285 25.07 -0.76 0.80
CA SER A 285 24.10 -1.04 1.85
C SER A 285 23.74 0.19 2.67
N GLY A 286 22.53 0.21 3.24
CA GLY A 286 22.10 1.21 4.23
C GLY A 286 21.80 2.61 3.67
N GLY A 287 21.85 2.80 2.35
CA GLY A 287 21.55 4.10 1.74
C GLY A 287 20.10 4.53 1.95
N GLY A 288 19.15 3.59 1.82
CA GLY A 288 17.74 3.84 2.09
C GLY A 288 17.45 4.12 3.56
N GLU A 289 18.13 3.42 4.48
CA GLU A 289 18.00 3.67 5.92
C GLU A 289 18.53 5.06 6.32
N LEU A 290 19.71 5.44 5.77
CA LEU A 290 20.27 6.78 6.01
C LEU A 290 19.32 7.86 5.48
N MET A 291 18.80 7.70 4.27
CA MET A 291 17.84 8.63 3.70
C MET A 291 16.55 8.69 4.53
N ALA A 292 16.04 7.56 5.00
CA ALA A 292 14.86 7.49 5.84
C ALA A 292 15.05 8.30 7.13
N LYS A 293 16.23 8.14 7.77
CA LYS A 293 16.61 8.90 8.97
C LYS A 293 16.76 10.40 8.70
N ASP A 294 17.43 10.78 7.59
CA ASP A 294 17.65 12.18 7.23
C ASP A 294 16.35 12.98 7.01
N TYR A 295 15.30 12.30 6.56
CA TYR A 295 14.00 12.90 6.22
C TYR A 295 12.88 12.55 7.20
N ASP A 296 13.20 11.89 8.33
CA ASP A 296 12.22 11.46 9.34
C ASP A 296 11.04 10.67 8.73
N VAL A 297 11.37 9.75 7.81
CA VAL A 297 10.42 8.83 7.18
C VAL A 297 10.80 7.40 7.50
N GLU A 298 9.87 6.45 7.32
CA GLU A 298 10.13 5.05 7.63
C GLU A 298 10.83 4.34 6.46
N MET A 299 11.78 3.46 6.79
CA MET A 299 12.28 2.44 5.90
C MET A 299 11.26 1.27 5.87
N LEU A 300 10.47 1.19 4.80
CA LEU A 300 9.39 0.19 4.68
C LEU A 300 9.92 -1.22 4.46
N GLY A 301 11.05 -1.35 3.78
CA GLY A 301 11.68 -2.64 3.55
C GLY A 301 12.79 -2.59 2.52
N ALA A 302 13.61 -3.65 2.53
CA ALA A 302 14.69 -3.88 1.58
C ALA A 302 14.38 -5.12 0.74
N LEU A 303 14.39 -4.96 -0.58
CA LEU A 303 14.10 -6.02 -1.54
C LEU A 303 15.40 -6.57 -2.12
N PRO A 304 15.48 -7.88 -2.38
CA PRO A 304 16.67 -8.49 -2.92
C PRO A 304 16.85 -8.17 -4.41
N LEU A 305 18.11 -8.23 -4.85
CA LEU A 305 18.47 -8.36 -6.26
C LEU A 305 18.45 -9.85 -6.62
N ASP A 306 17.35 -10.30 -7.20
CA ASP A 306 17.15 -11.71 -7.57
C ASP A 306 16.66 -11.80 -9.03
N ILE A 307 17.31 -12.66 -9.80
CA ILE A 307 16.94 -12.91 -11.21
C ILE A 307 15.53 -13.44 -11.34
N LYS A 308 15.05 -14.20 -10.35
CA LYS A 308 13.70 -14.76 -10.35
C LYS A 308 12.63 -13.66 -10.36
N ILE A 309 12.85 -12.56 -9.63
CA ILE A 309 11.91 -11.43 -9.61
C ILE A 309 11.73 -10.90 -11.03
N ARG A 310 12.82 -10.71 -11.79
CA ARG A 310 12.78 -10.27 -13.17
C ARG A 310 12.07 -11.29 -14.07
N GLU A 311 12.47 -12.56 -14.01
CA GLU A 311 11.89 -13.61 -14.85
C GLU A 311 10.38 -13.77 -14.60
N GLN A 312 9.95 -13.66 -13.37
CA GLN A 312 8.55 -13.76 -12.98
C GLN A 312 7.72 -12.59 -13.54
N VAL A 313 8.16 -11.34 -13.38
CA VAL A 313 7.42 -10.20 -13.93
C VAL A 313 7.48 -10.14 -15.46
N ASP A 314 8.58 -10.54 -16.08
CA ASP A 314 8.71 -10.61 -17.54
C ASP A 314 7.75 -11.66 -18.14
N SER A 315 7.45 -12.72 -17.39
CA SER A 315 6.52 -13.80 -17.80
C SER A 315 5.05 -13.54 -17.42
N GLY A 316 4.74 -12.38 -16.83
CA GLY A 316 3.38 -12.04 -16.45
C GLY A 316 2.90 -12.68 -15.12
N HIS A 317 3.83 -13.18 -14.32
CA HIS A 317 3.55 -13.83 -13.02
C HIS A 317 4.38 -13.17 -11.91
N PRO A 318 3.98 -11.98 -11.40
CA PRO A 318 4.76 -11.28 -10.39
C PRO A 318 5.03 -12.12 -9.15
N THR A 319 6.13 -11.84 -8.47
CA THR A 319 6.70 -12.67 -7.39
C THR A 319 5.70 -13.03 -6.29
N VAL A 320 4.84 -12.11 -5.89
CA VAL A 320 3.83 -12.36 -4.83
C VAL A 320 2.81 -13.44 -5.26
N VAL A 321 2.59 -13.59 -6.57
CA VAL A 321 1.71 -14.65 -7.14
C VAL A 321 2.50 -15.91 -7.47
N ALA A 322 3.69 -15.75 -8.06
CA ALA A 322 4.50 -16.89 -8.52
C ALA A 322 5.11 -17.71 -7.37
N ASP A 323 5.44 -17.05 -6.25
CA ASP A 323 6.03 -17.67 -5.05
C ASP A 323 5.42 -17.03 -3.79
N PRO A 324 4.12 -17.28 -3.48
CA PRO A 324 3.40 -16.61 -2.42
C PRO A 324 3.94 -16.89 -1.01
N ASP A 325 4.60 -18.02 -0.81
CA ASP A 325 5.21 -18.41 0.46
C ASP A 325 6.71 -18.09 0.54
N GLY A 326 7.26 -17.54 -0.54
CA GLY A 326 8.66 -17.17 -0.64
C GLY A 326 9.04 -15.97 0.23
N ARG A 327 10.33 -15.89 0.58
CA ARG A 327 10.91 -14.79 1.38
C ARG A 327 10.59 -13.40 0.78
N THR A 328 10.70 -13.27 -0.53
CA THR A 328 10.44 -11.98 -1.21
C THR A 328 8.97 -11.57 -1.13
N ALA A 329 8.04 -12.52 -1.29
CA ALA A 329 6.61 -12.25 -1.14
C ALA A 329 6.27 -11.82 0.30
N GLU A 330 6.90 -12.43 1.32
CA GLU A 330 6.71 -12.01 2.71
C GLU A 330 7.25 -10.61 2.97
N ILE A 331 8.38 -10.22 2.36
CA ILE A 331 8.89 -8.84 2.45
C ILE A 331 7.86 -7.87 1.86
N TYR A 332 7.28 -8.16 0.69
CA TYR A 332 6.24 -7.33 0.09
C TYR A 332 4.98 -7.25 0.96
N ARG A 333 4.52 -8.36 1.57
CA ARG A 333 3.41 -8.35 2.53
C ARG A 333 3.72 -7.50 3.76
N GLY A 334 4.94 -7.59 4.29
CA GLY A 334 5.41 -6.73 5.37
C GLY A 334 5.35 -5.25 5.03
N ILE A 335 5.83 -4.87 3.83
CA ILE A 335 5.76 -3.50 3.30
C ILE A 335 4.30 -3.06 3.17
N ALA A 336 3.43 -3.91 2.61
CA ALA A 336 2.00 -3.64 2.43
C ALA A 336 1.29 -3.36 3.76
N ARG A 337 1.53 -4.18 4.79
CA ARG A 337 0.97 -3.97 6.14
C ARG A 337 1.43 -2.66 6.75
N ARG A 338 2.72 -2.32 6.67
CA ARG A 338 3.28 -1.04 7.17
C ARG A 338 2.65 0.16 6.48
N ILE A 339 2.48 0.11 5.16
CA ILE A 339 1.79 1.16 4.39
C ILE A 339 0.34 1.30 4.86
N GLY A 340 -0.38 0.20 5.03
CA GLY A 340 -1.75 0.20 5.54
C GLY A 340 -1.86 0.83 6.94
N VAL A 341 -0.95 0.48 7.85
CA VAL A 341 -0.85 1.06 9.19
C VAL A 341 -0.61 2.56 9.13
N LYS A 342 0.36 3.02 8.33
CA LYS A 342 0.67 4.44 8.16
C LYS A 342 -0.54 5.26 7.71
N LEU A 343 -1.30 4.73 6.77
CA LEU A 343 -2.53 5.36 6.30
C LEU A 343 -3.60 5.36 7.40
N ALA A 344 -3.84 4.25 8.07
CA ALA A 344 -4.82 4.12 9.15
C ALA A 344 -4.53 5.06 10.33
N GLU A 345 -3.27 5.27 10.69
CA GLU A 345 -2.87 6.19 11.75
C GLU A 345 -3.15 7.65 11.38
N ARG A 346 -2.99 8.01 10.12
CA ARG A 346 -3.27 9.37 9.64
C ARG A 346 -4.75 9.74 9.69
N ALA A 347 -5.64 8.83 9.36
CA ALA A 347 -7.09 9.07 9.47
C ALA A 347 -7.51 9.34 10.93
N LYS A 348 -6.91 8.63 11.88
CA LYS A 348 -7.16 8.83 13.32
C LYS A 348 -6.69 10.23 13.77
N ASP A 349 -5.56 10.71 13.28
CA ASP A 349 -5.05 12.04 13.62
C ASP A 349 -5.91 13.18 13.03
N MET A 350 -6.43 13.02 11.82
CA MET A 350 -7.29 14.02 11.17
C MET A 350 -8.66 14.15 11.86
N SER A 351 -9.24 13.06 12.33
CA SER A 351 -10.51 13.09 13.06
C SER A 351 -10.42 13.81 14.41
N ALA A 352 -9.25 13.83 15.04
CA ALA A 352 -9.00 14.58 16.26
C ALA A 352 -8.79 16.08 16.02
N LYS A 353 -8.40 16.50 14.81
CA LYS A 353 -8.13 17.90 14.43
C LYS A 353 -9.37 18.67 13.95
N PHE A 354 -10.44 17.98 13.58
CA PHE A 354 -11.70 18.60 13.13
C PHE A 354 -12.85 18.08 14.01
N PRO A 355 -13.22 18.81 15.09
CA PRO A 355 -14.43 18.48 15.82
C PRO A 355 -15.63 18.58 14.87
N ASN A 356 -16.57 17.63 14.99
CA ASN A 356 -17.81 17.65 14.23
C ASN A 356 -18.51 18.98 14.47
N ILE A 357 -18.68 19.79 13.43
CA ILE A 357 -19.51 20.98 13.47
C ILE A 357 -20.95 20.48 13.49
N VAL A 358 -21.57 20.47 14.68
CA VAL A 358 -23.01 20.26 14.81
C VAL A 358 -23.69 21.57 14.42
N VAL A 359 -24.27 21.62 13.24
CA VAL A 359 -25.16 22.74 12.87
C VAL A 359 -26.47 22.52 13.62
N GLN A 360 -26.68 23.23 14.75
CA GLN A 360 -27.98 23.34 15.37
C GLN A 360 -28.77 24.36 14.55
N ASN A 361 -29.78 23.86 13.82
CA ASN A 361 -30.82 24.73 13.26
C ASN A 361 -31.66 25.27 14.43
N THR A 362 -31.55 26.57 14.68
CA THR A 362 -32.47 27.34 15.50
C THR A 362 -33.74 27.66 14.70
#